data_cfb3ddff24db12741711e63858712f2d
#
_entry.id   cfb3ddff24db12741711e63858712f2d
#
_cell.length_a   1.000
_cell.length_b   1.000
_cell.length_c   1.000
_cell.angle_alpha   90.00
_cell.angle_beta   90.00
_cell.angle_gamma   90.00
#
_symmetry.space_group_name_H-M   'P 1'
#
loop_
_entity.id
_entity.type
_entity.pdbx_description
1 polymer ?
#
loop_
_entity_poly.entity_id
_entity_poly.type
_entity_poly.pdbx_seq_one_letter_code
_entity_poly.pdbx_strand_id
1 'polypeptide(L)'
;MVLDHVELHECNYNWKTFIEVYLEDYHVGPFHPGLGNFVTCEDLRWEFKPEYSVQTVGAQNLLQKAGSPTYQRWHEALMRYRGGELPSQGAIWLTYYPHIMVEWYPHVLTVSTLHPISVDKTLNMVAFFYSEEIAAFERDFVEAQRAAYMETCIEDDEIAERMDAGRKALLARGDNEVGPYQSPMEDGMQHFHEWYRRKMGAAFAG
;
A
#
# COMPACT_ATOMS: atom_id res chain seq x y z
N MET A 1 -1.69 -16.54 13.81
CA MET A 1 -2.52 -16.14 12.65
C MET A 1 -2.51 -17.26 11.62
N VAL A 2 -3.60 -17.42 10.90
CA VAL A 2 -3.74 -18.43 9.84
C VAL A 2 -3.95 -17.74 8.50
N LEU A 3 -3.43 -18.34 7.44
CA LEU A 3 -3.71 -17.91 6.06
C LEU A 3 -5.18 -18.24 5.74
N ASP A 4 -5.95 -17.21 5.37
CA ASP A 4 -7.35 -17.38 4.96
C ASP A 4 -7.50 -17.36 3.45
N HIS A 5 -6.81 -16.42 2.78
CA HIS A 5 -7.02 -16.20 1.35
C HIS A 5 -5.76 -15.66 0.68
N VAL A 6 -5.64 -15.90 -0.64
CA VAL A 6 -4.63 -15.29 -1.51
C VAL A 6 -5.33 -14.69 -2.72
N GLU A 7 -5.09 -13.41 -2.98
CA GLU A 7 -5.51 -12.71 -4.19
C GLU A 7 -4.32 -12.54 -5.14
N LEU A 8 -4.61 -12.59 -6.43
CA LEU A 8 -3.66 -12.30 -7.49
C LEU A 8 -4.14 -11.08 -8.25
N HIS A 9 -3.38 -9.99 -8.18
CA HIS A 9 -3.69 -8.73 -8.82
C HIS A 9 -2.67 -8.46 -9.93
N GLU A 10 -3.14 -8.37 -11.18
CA GLU A 10 -2.30 -8.02 -12.33
C GLU A 10 -2.19 -6.51 -12.47
N CYS A 11 -0.97 -5.99 -12.43
CA CYS A 11 -0.64 -4.58 -12.57
C CYS A 11 0.00 -4.34 -13.94
N ASN A 12 -0.55 -3.42 -14.74
CA ASN A 12 -0.07 -3.09 -16.09
C ASN A 12 1.02 -2.00 -16.08
N TYR A 13 1.94 -2.10 -15.13
CA TYR A 13 3.06 -1.19 -14.95
C TYR A 13 4.26 -1.88 -14.32
N ASN A 14 5.39 -1.16 -14.26
CA ASN A 14 6.63 -1.68 -13.70
C ASN A 14 6.52 -1.86 -12.18
N TRP A 15 7.12 -2.92 -11.64
CA TRP A 15 7.12 -3.20 -10.20
C TRP A 15 7.72 -2.06 -9.35
N LYS A 16 8.66 -1.27 -9.90
CA LYS A 16 9.21 -0.10 -9.18
C LYS A 16 8.17 1.01 -9.06
N THR A 17 7.34 1.19 -10.10
CA THR A 17 6.22 2.14 -10.05
C THR A 17 5.25 1.77 -8.93
N PHE A 18 4.95 0.47 -8.75
CA PHE A 18 4.17 0.01 -7.60
C PHE A 18 4.80 0.45 -6.27
N ILE A 19 6.10 0.15 -6.07
CA ILE A 19 6.80 0.51 -4.83
C ILE A 19 6.82 2.03 -4.60
N GLU A 20 6.96 2.82 -5.64
CA GLU A 20 6.99 4.27 -5.53
C GLU A 20 5.65 4.85 -5.15
N VAL A 21 4.53 4.36 -5.71
CA VAL A 21 3.17 4.71 -5.27
C VAL A 21 2.95 4.28 -3.82
N TYR A 22 3.39 3.07 -3.46
CA TYR A 22 3.23 2.53 -2.11
C TYR A 22 4.03 3.30 -1.04
N LEU A 23 5.11 3.99 -1.40
CA LEU A 23 6.01 4.69 -0.48
C LEU A 23 5.82 6.21 -0.49
N GLU A 24 4.67 6.69 -0.95
CA GLU A 24 4.28 8.08 -0.82
C GLU A 24 2.81 8.21 -0.38
N ASP A 25 2.47 9.30 0.32
CA ASP A 25 1.15 9.45 0.94
C ASP A 25 0.30 10.56 0.31
N TYR A 26 0.78 11.23 -0.73
CA TYR A 26 0.04 12.35 -1.35
C TYR A 26 -1.28 11.93 -1.95
N HIS A 27 -1.29 10.75 -2.57
CA HIS A 27 -2.46 10.26 -3.29
C HIS A 27 -3.54 9.72 -2.35
N VAL A 28 -3.20 9.34 -1.10
CA VAL A 28 -4.14 8.69 -0.17
C VAL A 28 -5.44 9.48 -0.02
N GLY A 29 -5.36 10.79 0.22
CA GLY A 29 -6.55 11.63 0.34
C GLY A 29 -7.36 11.76 -0.94
N PRO A 30 -6.76 12.17 -2.07
CA PRO A 30 -7.49 12.41 -3.32
C PRO A 30 -7.97 11.15 -4.05
N PHE A 31 -7.25 10.02 -3.94
CA PHE A 31 -7.52 8.83 -4.75
C PHE A 31 -8.19 7.69 -3.98
N HIS A 32 -8.06 7.66 -2.66
CA HIS A 32 -8.65 6.61 -1.82
C HIS A 32 -9.77 7.17 -0.94
N PRO A 33 -10.98 7.39 -1.46
CA PRO A 33 -12.07 7.94 -0.65
C PRO A 33 -12.44 7.03 0.53
N GLY A 34 -12.20 5.71 0.40
CA GLY A 34 -12.40 4.76 1.48
C GLY A 34 -11.25 4.77 2.49
N LEU A 35 -10.04 4.47 2.05
CA LEU A 35 -8.84 4.43 2.91
C LEU A 35 -8.55 5.79 3.53
N GLY A 36 -8.61 6.88 2.76
CA GLY A 36 -8.34 8.23 3.23
C GLY A 36 -9.34 8.77 4.27
N ASN A 37 -10.49 8.13 4.46
CA ASN A 37 -11.40 8.39 5.58
C ASN A 37 -11.14 7.50 6.80
N PHE A 38 -10.28 6.49 6.66
CA PHE A 38 -9.88 5.60 7.75
C PHE A 38 -8.50 5.96 8.32
N VAL A 39 -7.50 6.22 7.48
CA VAL A 39 -6.15 6.62 7.92
C VAL A 39 -5.95 8.13 7.84
N THR A 40 -5.04 8.66 8.65
CA THR A 40 -4.55 10.03 8.54
C THR A 40 -3.05 10.05 8.37
N CYS A 41 -2.60 10.74 7.33
CA CYS A 41 -1.17 10.97 7.08
C CYS A 41 -0.61 12.16 7.89
N GLU A 42 -1.44 12.87 8.67
CA GLU A 42 -0.97 13.91 9.61
C GLU A 42 -0.08 13.33 10.73
N ASP A 43 -0.32 12.07 11.09
CA ASP A 43 0.46 11.32 12.09
C ASP A 43 1.50 10.37 11.45
N LEU A 44 1.90 10.66 10.21
CA LEU A 44 2.89 9.85 9.50
C LEU A 44 4.22 9.78 10.26
N ARG A 45 4.71 8.56 10.45
CA ARG A 45 6.00 8.26 11.07
C ARG A 45 6.74 7.21 10.26
N TRP A 46 8.02 7.47 10.04
CA TRP A 46 8.93 6.57 9.36
C TRP A 46 9.94 5.93 10.31
N GLU A 47 10.24 4.66 10.09
CA GLU A 47 11.42 3.98 10.61
C GLU A 47 12.20 3.38 9.44
N PHE A 48 13.51 3.68 9.34
CA PHE A 48 14.38 3.24 8.27
C PHE A 48 15.45 2.28 8.77
N LYS A 49 15.68 1.21 8.01
CA LYS A 49 16.78 0.27 8.16
C LYS A 49 17.42 0.01 6.78
N PRO A 50 18.64 -0.59 6.73
CA PRO A 50 19.34 -0.78 5.46
C PRO A 50 18.56 -1.50 4.36
N GLU A 51 17.67 -2.42 4.72
CA GLU A 51 16.96 -3.29 3.78
C GLU A 51 15.43 -3.14 3.85
N TYR A 52 14.89 -2.23 4.71
CA TYR A 52 13.47 -2.00 4.82
C TYR A 52 13.12 -0.61 5.36
N SER A 53 11.89 -0.22 5.15
CA SER A 53 11.24 0.90 5.82
C SER A 53 9.94 0.49 6.48
N VAL A 54 9.56 1.17 7.55
CA VAL A 54 8.25 1.05 8.19
C VAL A 54 7.59 2.41 8.22
N GLN A 55 6.37 2.44 7.75
CA GLN A 55 5.49 3.59 7.76
C GLN A 55 4.33 3.32 8.74
N THR A 56 4.05 4.26 9.61
CA THR A 56 2.92 4.19 10.53
C THR A 56 2.05 5.41 10.35
N VAL A 57 0.77 5.20 10.15
CA VAL A 57 -0.24 6.25 9.99
C VAL A 57 -1.32 6.14 11.05
N GLY A 58 -1.88 7.28 11.46
CA GLY A 58 -2.94 7.35 12.44
C GLY A 58 -4.28 6.83 11.92
N ALA A 59 -5.24 6.60 12.83
CA ALA A 59 -6.63 6.35 12.46
C ALA A 59 -7.41 7.66 12.47
N GLN A 60 -8.15 7.94 11.40
CA GLN A 60 -9.16 8.99 11.39
C GLN A 60 -10.46 8.47 12.01
N ASN A 61 -11.13 9.33 12.76
CA ASN A 61 -12.42 9.01 13.34
C ASN A 61 -13.59 9.38 12.39
N LEU A 62 -13.42 9.09 11.09
CA LEU A 62 -14.44 9.36 10.08
C LEU A 62 -15.19 8.09 9.63
N LEU A 63 -15.28 7.09 10.51
CA LEU A 63 -15.98 5.82 10.23
C LEU A 63 -17.46 6.00 9.87
N GLN A 64 -18.05 7.16 10.13
CA GLN A 64 -19.42 7.50 9.70
C GLN A 64 -19.50 8.02 8.25
N LYS A 65 -18.35 8.28 7.60
CA LYS A 65 -18.24 8.75 6.21
C LYS A 65 -17.21 7.90 5.49
N ALA A 66 -17.54 6.65 5.29
CA ALA A 66 -16.59 5.66 4.79
C ALA A 66 -16.04 5.92 3.37
N GLY A 67 -16.55 6.91 2.65
CA GLY A 67 -16.06 7.28 1.32
C GLY A 67 -16.53 6.36 0.18
N SER A 68 -16.68 5.07 0.45
CA SER A 68 -17.25 4.10 -0.48
C SER A 68 -18.17 3.11 0.23
N PRO A 69 -19.09 2.44 -0.50
CA PRO A 69 -19.94 1.39 0.07
C PRO A 69 -19.15 0.19 0.61
N THR A 70 -18.03 -0.15 -0.04
CA THR A 70 -17.13 -1.25 0.36
C THR A 70 -16.48 -0.95 1.69
N TYR A 71 -15.91 0.25 1.84
CA TYR A 71 -15.33 0.70 3.11
C TYR A 71 -16.38 0.89 4.19
N GLN A 72 -17.59 1.31 3.86
CA GLN A 72 -18.69 1.38 4.83
C GLN A 72 -19.00 0.00 5.40
N ARG A 73 -19.12 -1.03 4.55
CA ARG A 73 -19.35 -2.42 4.99
C ARG A 73 -18.23 -2.89 5.92
N TRP A 74 -16.96 -2.59 5.56
CA TRP A 74 -15.82 -2.95 6.40
C TRP A 74 -15.84 -2.22 7.74
N HIS A 75 -16.09 -0.91 7.75
CA HIS A 75 -16.19 -0.14 9.00
C HIS A 75 -17.29 -0.66 9.92
N GLU A 76 -18.45 -0.98 9.39
CA GLU A 76 -19.56 -1.56 10.16
C GLU A 76 -19.18 -2.93 10.75
N ALA A 77 -18.52 -3.78 9.97
CA ALA A 77 -18.06 -5.08 10.43
C ALA A 77 -16.96 -4.96 11.50
N LEU A 78 -15.99 -4.04 11.29
CA LEU A 78 -14.93 -3.75 12.26
C LEU A 78 -15.49 -3.23 13.58
N MET A 79 -16.39 -2.24 13.53
CA MET A 79 -17.00 -1.66 14.74
C MET A 79 -17.85 -2.67 15.48
N ARG A 80 -18.59 -3.53 14.77
CA ARG A 80 -19.36 -4.62 15.38
C ARG A 80 -18.45 -5.62 16.09
N TYR A 81 -17.38 -6.05 15.46
CA TYR A 81 -16.40 -6.98 16.05
C TYR A 81 -15.72 -6.36 17.28
N ARG A 82 -15.41 -5.08 17.27
CA ARG A 82 -14.76 -4.35 18.37
C ARG A 82 -15.72 -3.84 19.46
N GLY A 83 -17.01 -4.13 19.38
CA GLY A 83 -18.00 -3.65 20.35
C GLY A 83 -18.15 -2.12 20.39
N GLY A 84 -17.86 -1.43 19.28
CA GLY A 84 -17.93 0.02 19.15
C GLY A 84 -16.62 0.77 19.50
N GLU A 85 -15.55 0.06 19.86
CA GLU A 85 -14.27 0.68 20.16
C GLU A 85 -13.49 1.03 18.88
N LEU A 86 -13.01 2.27 18.78
CA LEU A 86 -12.16 2.71 17.67
C LEU A 86 -10.78 2.08 17.72
N PRO A 87 -10.16 1.77 16.54
CA PRO A 87 -8.77 1.38 16.47
C PRO A 87 -7.85 2.49 17.01
N SER A 88 -6.80 2.10 17.72
CA SER A 88 -5.81 3.04 18.27
C SER A 88 -4.82 3.56 17.22
N GLN A 89 -4.76 2.91 16.07
CA GLN A 89 -3.90 3.27 14.93
C GLN A 89 -4.60 2.89 13.61
N GLY A 90 -4.24 3.55 12.53
CA GLY A 90 -4.78 3.29 11.19
C GLY A 90 -4.13 2.06 10.59
N ALA A 91 -2.86 2.19 10.18
CA ALA A 91 -2.11 1.11 9.57
C ALA A 91 -0.61 1.19 9.91
N ILE A 92 0.05 0.05 9.76
CA ILE A 92 1.52 -0.07 9.76
C ILE A 92 1.90 -0.78 8.47
N TRP A 93 2.75 -0.14 7.67
CA TRP A 93 3.20 -0.64 6.39
C TRP A 93 4.71 -0.82 6.41
N LEU A 94 5.16 -2.06 6.31
CA LEU A 94 6.58 -2.40 6.18
C LEU A 94 6.87 -2.79 4.74
N THR A 95 7.85 -2.14 4.13
CA THR A 95 8.41 -2.55 2.83
C THR A 95 9.77 -3.16 3.04
N TYR A 96 9.89 -4.47 2.84
CA TYR A 96 11.17 -5.18 2.79
C TYR A 96 11.64 -5.24 1.34
N TYR A 97 12.71 -4.50 1.07
CA TYR A 97 13.18 -4.29 -0.29
C TYR A 97 13.71 -5.56 -0.97
N PRO A 98 13.45 -5.75 -2.26
CA PRO A 98 12.82 -4.77 -3.16
C PRO A 98 11.29 -4.89 -3.30
N HIS A 99 10.62 -5.97 -2.87
CA HIS A 99 9.30 -6.29 -3.39
C HIS A 99 8.37 -7.05 -2.43
N ILE A 100 8.61 -6.98 -1.12
CA ILE A 100 7.74 -7.58 -0.12
C ILE A 100 7.17 -6.47 0.76
N MET A 101 5.85 -6.37 0.84
CA MET A 101 5.13 -5.50 1.75
C MET A 101 4.44 -6.33 2.81
N VAL A 102 4.58 -5.94 4.06
CA VAL A 102 3.90 -6.54 5.21
C VAL A 102 3.07 -5.46 5.87
N GLU A 103 1.77 -5.64 5.91
CA GLU A 103 0.85 -4.61 6.29
C GLU A 103 -0.02 -5.07 7.45
N TRP A 104 -0.14 -4.23 8.44
CA TRP A 104 -0.99 -4.45 9.58
C TRP A 104 -2.12 -3.42 9.60
N TYR A 105 -3.34 -3.93 9.43
CA TYR A 105 -4.56 -3.20 9.70
C TYR A 105 -5.27 -3.79 10.92
N PRO A 106 -6.31 -3.16 11.46
CA PRO A 106 -7.04 -3.72 12.58
C PRO A 106 -7.50 -5.16 12.32
N HIS A 107 -6.92 -6.11 13.07
CA HIS A 107 -7.23 -7.54 13.07
C HIS A 107 -6.87 -8.34 11.80
N VAL A 108 -6.10 -7.77 10.88
CA VAL A 108 -5.57 -8.45 9.70
C VAL A 108 -4.09 -8.17 9.52
N LEU A 109 -3.34 -9.16 9.08
CA LEU A 109 -2.00 -9.01 8.52
C LEU A 109 -2.08 -9.38 7.04
N THR A 110 -1.61 -8.51 6.15
CA THR A 110 -1.43 -8.84 4.74
C THR A 110 0.05 -8.95 4.41
N VAL A 111 0.39 -9.85 3.51
CA VAL A 111 1.72 -9.97 2.92
C VAL A 111 1.55 -9.90 1.41
N SER A 112 2.08 -8.83 0.84
CA SER A 112 2.05 -8.55 -0.58
C SER A 112 3.43 -8.82 -1.17
N THR A 113 3.50 -9.57 -2.27
CA THR A 113 4.75 -9.86 -2.98
C THR A 113 4.62 -9.56 -4.46
N LEU A 114 5.55 -8.74 -4.96
CA LEU A 114 5.57 -8.35 -6.36
C LEU A 114 6.41 -9.32 -7.18
N HIS A 115 5.83 -9.81 -8.26
CA HIS A 115 6.46 -10.70 -9.23
C HIS A 115 6.55 -9.98 -10.58
N PRO A 116 7.72 -9.42 -10.95
CA PRO A 116 7.90 -8.81 -12.27
C PRO A 116 7.71 -9.82 -13.38
N ILE A 117 6.73 -9.62 -14.25
CA ILE A 117 6.46 -10.47 -15.42
C ILE A 117 7.18 -9.94 -16.66
N SER A 118 7.17 -8.61 -16.82
CA SER A 118 7.88 -7.89 -17.87
C SER A 118 8.26 -6.49 -17.38
N VAL A 119 8.86 -5.69 -18.25
CA VAL A 119 9.14 -4.27 -17.95
C VAL A 119 7.85 -3.49 -17.64
N ASP A 120 6.73 -3.89 -18.23
CA ASP A 120 5.46 -3.18 -18.17
C ASP A 120 4.37 -3.97 -17.44
N LYS A 121 4.72 -5.09 -16.82
CA LYS A 121 3.72 -5.94 -16.15
C LYS A 121 4.27 -6.56 -14.88
N THR A 122 3.49 -6.44 -13.82
CA THR A 122 3.77 -7.01 -12.50
C THR A 122 2.56 -7.83 -12.04
N LEU A 123 2.81 -8.95 -11.37
CA LEU A 123 1.79 -9.66 -10.61
C LEU A 123 2.00 -9.38 -9.13
N ASN A 124 1.02 -8.82 -8.47
CA ASN A 124 0.98 -8.68 -7.02
C ASN A 124 0.21 -9.86 -6.41
N MET A 125 0.86 -10.64 -5.58
CA MET A 125 0.25 -11.71 -4.81
C MET A 125 0.04 -11.24 -3.38
N VAL A 126 -1.21 -11.15 -2.94
CA VAL A 126 -1.60 -10.68 -1.61
C VAL A 126 -2.14 -11.82 -0.78
N ALA A 127 -1.46 -12.15 0.32
CA ALA A 127 -1.89 -13.17 1.27
C ALA A 127 -2.51 -12.51 2.51
N PHE A 128 -3.72 -12.93 2.90
CA PHE A 128 -4.46 -12.41 4.03
C PHE A 128 -4.40 -13.37 5.22
N PHE A 129 -3.96 -12.87 6.36
CA PHE A 129 -3.83 -13.64 7.59
C PHE A 129 -4.70 -13.04 8.70
N TYR A 130 -5.47 -13.87 9.37
CA TYR A 130 -6.32 -13.49 10.50
C TYR A 130 -6.00 -14.37 11.72
N SER A 131 -6.47 -13.97 12.91
CA SER A 131 -6.50 -14.90 14.03
C SER A 131 -7.41 -16.09 13.70
N GLU A 132 -7.15 -17.25 14.28
CA GLU A 132 -7.96 -18.47 14.06
C GLU A 132 -9.44 -18.22 14.35
N GLU A 133 -9.72 -17.45 15.40
CA GLU A 133 -11.09 -17.08 15.80
C GLU A 133 -11.80 -16.26 14.72
N ILE A 134 -11.14 -15.20 14.20
CA ILE A 134 -11.71 -14.36 13.15
C ILE A 134 -11.91 -15.18 11.86
N ALA A 135 -10.91 -15.93 11.45
CA ALA A 135 -11.00 -16.76 10.25
C ALA A 135 -12.14 -17.78 10.32
N ALA A 136 -12.39 -18.35 11.50
CA ALA A 136 -13.42 -19.38 11.68
C ALA A 136 -14.84 -18.81 11.86
N PHE A 137 -15.00 -17.67 12.57
CA PHE A 137 -16.31 -17.24 13.06
C PHE A 137 -16.75 -15.86 12.57
N GLU A 138 -15.84 -15.03 12.02
CA GLU A 138 -16.13 -13.66 11.61
C GLU A 138 -16.03 -13.48 10.08
N ARG A 139 -16.71 -14.39 9.33
CA ARG A 139 -16.61 -14.40 7.85
C ARG A 139 -17.03 -13.08 7.20
N ASP A 140 -18.04 -12.42 7.74
CA ASP A 140 -18.53 -11.13 7.24
C ASP A 140 -17.45 -10.03 7.36
N PHE A 141 -16.70 -10.04 8.49
CA PHE A 141 -15.56 -9.15 8.68
C PHE A 141 -14.41 -9.47 7.70
N VAL A 142 -14.05 -10.74 7.56
CA VAL A 142 -12.98 -11.20 6.65
C VAL A 142 -13.27 -10.78 5.21
N GLU A 143 -14.48 -11.02 4.72
CA GLU A 143 -14.89 -10.67 3.36
C GLU A 143 -14.93 -9.16 3.13
N ALA A 144 -15.45 -8.40 4.12
CA ALA A 144 -15.50 -6.94 4.03
C ALA A 144 -14.10 -6.31 4.05
N GLN A 145 -13.20 -6.82 4.92
CA GLN A 145 -11.80 -6.39 5.00
C GLN A 145 -11.07 -6.64 3.67
N ARG A 146 -11.19 -7.83 3.11
CA ARG A 146 -10.57 -8.20 1.84
C ARG A 146 -11.08 -7.32 0.69
N ALA A 147 -12.39 -7.11 0.62
CA ALA A 147 -12.98 -6.24 -0.40
C ALA A 147 -12.48 -4.80 -0.31
N ALA A 148 -12.39 -4.22 0.91
CA ALA A 148 -11.86 -2.88 1.12
C ALA A 148 -10.39 -2.76 0.71
N TYR A 149 -9.57 -3.76 1.05
CA TYR A 149 -8.16 -3.80 0.64
C TYR A 149 -8.02 -3.85 -0.89
N MET A 150 -8.78 -4.72 -1.55
CA MET A 150 -8.70 -4.84 -3.01
C MET A 150 -9.27 -3.62 -3.75
N GLU A 151 -10.23 -2.90 -3.17
CA GLU A 151 -10.68 -1.62 -3.71
C GLU A 151 -9.52 -0.62 -3.77
N THR A 152 -8.74 -0.48 -2.68
CA THR A 152 -7.55 0.36 -2.63
C THR A 152 -6.51 -0.05 -3.67
N CYS A 153 -6.23 -1.35 -3.82
CA CYS A 153 -5.30 -1.83 -4.84
C CYS A 153 -5.71 -1.46 -6.27
N ILE A 154 -7.01 -1.49 -6.57
CA ILE A 154 -7.55 -1.11 -7.89
C ILE A 154 -7.47 0.41 -8.10
N GLU A 155 -7.70 1.19 -7.06
CA GLU A 155 -7.56 2.66 -7.12
C GLU A 155 -6.11 3.08 -7.37
N ASP A 156 -5.12 2.37 -6.81
CA ASP A 156 -3.70 2.59 -7.06
C ASP A 156 -3.29 2.36 -8.52
N ASP A 157 -3.96 1.46 -9.24
CA ASP A 157 -3.63 1.17 -10.64
C ASP A 157 -3.71 2.43 -11.52
N GLU A 158 -4.70 3.29 -11.31
CA GLU A 158 -4.87 4.52 -12.09
C GLU A 158 -3.66 5.46 -11.95
N ILE A 159 -3.15 5.61 -10.72
CA ILE A 159 -2.01 6.48 -10.43
C ILE A 159 -0.74 5.87 -11.01
N ALA A 160 -0.51 4.58 -10.76
CA ALA A 160 0.67 3.86 -11.21
C ALA A 160 0.77 3.82 -12.73
N GLU A 161 -0.34 3.58 -13.44
CA GLU A 161 -0.38 3.62 -14.91
C GLU A 161 -0.06 5.01 -15.46
N ARG A 162 -0.58 6.08 -14.85
CA ARG A 162 -0.27 7.47 -15.23
C ARG A 162 1.20 7.80 -15.00
N MET A 163 1.78 7.40 -13.87
CA MET A 163 3.20 7.60 -13.56
C MET A 163 4.08 6.85 -14.56
N ASP A 164 3.78 5.59 -14.84
CA ASP A 164 4.53 4.76 -15.77
C ASP A 164 4.48 5.31 -17.21
N ALA A 165 3.31 5.75 -17.64
CA ALA A 165 3.13 6.42 -18.92
C ALA A 165 3.92 7.74 -19.02
N GLY A 166 3.92 8.55 -17.96
CA GLY A 166 4.70 9.78 -17.87
C GLY A 166 6.20 9.53 -17.99
N ARG A 167 6.74 8.53 -17.30
CA ARG A 167 8.15 8.14 -17.39
C ARG A 167 8.54 7.64 -18.77
N LYS A 168 7.71 6.83 -19.42
CA LYS A 168 7.92 6.37 -20.78
C LYS A 168 7.96 7.54 -21.77
N ALA A 169 7.10 8.53 -21.58
CA ALA A 169 7.09 9.74 -22.41
C ALA A 169 8.37 10.58 -22.24
N LEU A 170 8.87 10.74 -21.01
CA LEU A 170 10.15 11.41 -20.74
C LEU A 170 11.31 10.65 -21.39
N LEU A 171 11.40 9.35 -21.19
CA LEU A 171 12.43 8.50 -21.77
C LEU A 171 12.42 8.57 -23.31
N ALA A 172 11.24 8.52 -23.94
CA ALA A 172 11.11 8.61 -25.40
C ALA A 172 11.59 9.95 -25.97
N ARG A 173 11.57 11.02 -25.17
CA ARG A 173 12.12 12.33 -25.53
C ARG A 173 13.61 12.51 -25.21
N GLY A 174 14.23 11.50 -24.58
CA GLY A 174 15.59 11.60 -24.07
C GLY A 174 15.73 12.53 -22.87
N ASP A 175 14.65 12.74 -22.14
CA ASP A 175 14.56 13.61 -20.98
C ASP A 175 14.74 12.80 -19.69
N ASN A 176 15.58 13.31 -18.78
CA ASN A 176 15.87 12.68 -17.50
C ASN A 176 15.49 13.60 -16.35
N GLU A 177 14.52 14.49 -16.54
CA GLU A 177 14.05 15.37 -15.50
C GLU A 177 13.43 14.55 -14.33
N VAL A 178 13.86 14.90 -13.11
CA VAL A 178 13.34 14.33 -11.86
C VAL A 178 12.92 15.47 -10.94
N GLY A 179 11.78 15.30 -10.29
CA GLY A 179 11.32 16.23 -9.25
C GLY A 179 12.11 16.08 -7.94
N PRO A 180 12.06 17.08 -7.06
CA PRO A 180 12.56 16.93 -5.70
C PRO A 180 11.63 16.04 -4.89
N TYR A 181 12.20 15.29 -3.93
CA TYR A 181 11.40 14.60 -2.92
C TYR A 181 10.74 15.58 -1.96
N GLN A 182 9.54 15.27 -1.55
CA GLN A 182 8.73 16.06 -0.62
C GLN A 182 8.66 15.38 0.75
N SER A 183 9.50 15.79 1.67
CA SER A 183 9.45 15.31 3.06
C SER A 183 8.22 15.89 3.80
N PRO A 184 7.57 15.13 4.69
CA PRO A 184 7.86 13.72 5.03
C PRO A 184 7.19 12.69 4.12
N MET A 185 6.33 13.10 3.19
CA MET A 185 5.45 12.21 2.43
C MET A 185 6.20 11.25 1.50
N GLU A 186 7.38 11.63 0.98
CA GLU A 186 8.20 10.83 0.07
C GLU A 186 9.52 10.33 0.69
N ASP A 187 9.70 10.42 2.01
CA ASP A 187 10.93 9.96 2.66
C ASP A 187 11.16 8.46 2.45
N GLY A 188 10.08 7.66 2.42
CA GLY A 188 10.13 6.23 2.10
C GLY A 188 10.61 5.96 0.68
N MET A 189 10.10 6.70 -0.29
CA MET A 189 10.50 6.61 -1.70
C MET A 189 11.98 7.01 -1.87
N GLN A 190 12.41 8.10 -1.23
CA GLN A 190 13.82 8.51 -1.25
C GLN A 190 14.73 7.39 -0.72
N HIS A 191 14.37 6.81 0.43
CA HIS A 191 15.15 5.72 1.04
C HIS A 191 15.23 4.48 0.15
N PHE A 192 14.14 4.09 -0.50
CA PHE A 192 14.10 3.00 -1.49
C PHE A 192 15.01 3.29 -2.69
N HIS A 193 14.97 4.51 -3.25
CA HIS A 193 15.82 4.88 -4.38
C HIS A 193 17.31 4.89 -4.01
N GLU A 194 17.67 5.32 -2.81
CA GLU A 194 19.03 5.24 -2.31
C GLU A 194 19.49 3.78 -2.14
N TRP A 195 18.63 2.92 -1.60
CA TRP A 195 18.87 1.48 -1.53
C TRP A 195 19.08 0.88 -2.91
N TYR A 196 18.19 1.19 -3.85
CA TYR A 196 18.25 0.68 -5.23
C TYR A 196 19.54 1.09 -5.93
N ARG A 197 19.94 2.37 -5.84
CA ARG A 197 21.21 2.87 -6.39
C ARG A 197 22.41 2.14 -5.77
N ARG A 198 22.42 1.90 -4.46
CA ARG A 198 23.51 1.14 -3.81
C ARG A 198 23.60 -0.31 -4.33
N LYS A 199 22.46 -0.97 -4.50
CA LYS A 199 22.43 -2.39 -4.97
C LYS A 199 22.79 -2.52 -6.45
N MET A 200 22.35 -1.57 -7.27
CA MET A 200 22.65 -1.59 -8.70
C MET A 200 24.01 -0.98 -9.06
N GLY A 201 24.57 -0.15 -8.19
CA GLY A 201 25.95 0.34 -8.17
C GLY A 201 26.58 0.55 -9.53
N ALA A 202 27.57 -0.28 -9.84
CA ALA A 202 28.35 -0.21 -11.08
C ALA A 202 27.54 -0.42 -12.38
N ALA A 203 26.31 -0.96 -12.33
CA ALA A 203 25.45 -1.11 -13.51
C ALA A 203 24.96 0.24 -14.07
N PHE A 204 25.03 1.31 -13.26
CA PHE A 204 24.69 2.67 -13.66
C PHE A 204 25.89 3.60 -13.87
N ALA A 205 27.11 3.09 -13.70
CA ALA A 205 28.36 3.86 -13.81
C ALA A 205 28.98 3.84 -15.22
N GLY A 206 28.22 3.41 -16.24
CA GLY A 206 28.64 3.31 -17.62
C GLY A 206 28.06 4.41 -18.51
#